data_bb02dd660dccecacf7fad5767e029344
#
_entry.id   bb02dd660dccecacf7fad5767e029344
#
_cell.length_a   1.000
_cell.length_b   1.000
_cell.length_c   1.000
_cell.angle_alpha   90.00
_cell.angle_beta   90.00
_cell.angle_gamma   90.00
#
_symmetry.space_group_name_H-M   'P 1'
#
loop_
_entity.id
_entity.type
_entity.pdbx_description
1 polymer ?
#
loop_
_entity_poly.entity_id
_entity_poly.type
_entity_poly.pdbx_seq_one_letter_code
_entity_poly.pdbx_strand_id
1 'polypeptide(L)'
;MNMRNIIVFVLLFCSSLILSAQNKSSQFEQDLELINMRFFPSDQYDLSDNMRMIYVTDDYKSPLRRLGTVHCILKNHDGQCNIFVYLSGANGLRYGGIIRKNKSLFKNVSSLTYNRIKTDFKYGYPGATEQDIEDLKMMMTFYPHDTATVLFNADYMMVYPFNMEGKKYQDKFTRTRVVVTGKDGLDVFFYFMMTYEGIKNFDKYLMDFKGIFLFSK
;
A
#
# COMPACT_ATOMS: atom_id res chain seq x y z
N MET A 1 20.50 41.21 35.91
CA MET A 1 19.46 40.21 35.62
C MET A 1 19.74 39.02 36.55
N ASN A 2 18.80 38.62 37.38
CA ASN A 2 19.03 37.69 38.47
C ASN A 2 19.11 36.27 37.89
N MET A 3 20.12 35.48 38.29
CA MET A 3 20.40 34.10 37.80
C MET A 3 19.17 33.19 37.82
N ARG A 4 18.28 33.44 38.79
CA ARG A 4 16.98 32.74 38.94
C ARG A 4 16.04 32.98 37.75
N ASN A 5 16.07 34.20 37.17
CA ASN A 5 15.22 34.56 36.02
C ASN A 5 15.78 33.96 34.71
N ILE A 6 17.11 33.74 34.62
CA ILE A 6 17.74 33.10 33.46
C ILE A 6 17.35 31.63 33.41
N ILE A 7 17.39 30.93 34.57
CA ILE A 7 17.02 29.50 34.66
C ILE A 7 15.55 29.30 34.27
N VAL A 8 14.65 30.14 34.74
CA VAL A 8 13.21 30.07 34.38
C VAL A 8 13.00 30.31 32.89
N PHE A 9 13.74 31.25 32.28
CA PHE A 9 13.63 31.53 30.87
C PHE A 9 14.16 30.38 29.99
N VAL A 10 15.28 29.76 30.40
CA VAL A 10 15.85 28.58 29.70
C VAL A 10 14.91 27.39 29.82
N LEU A 11 14.32 27.13 30.98
CA LEU A 11 13.35 26.04 31.16
C LEU A 11 12.07 26.26 30.35
N LEU A 12 11.56 27.49 30.27
CA LEU A 12 10.39 27.82 29.43
C LEU A 12 10.71 27.72 27.93
N PHE A 13 11.94 28.08 27.52
CA PHE A 13 12.35 27.97 26.12
C PHE A 13 12.59 26.51 25.71
N CYS A 14 13.19 25.71 26.61
CA CYS A 14 13.35 24.26 26.37
C CYS A 14 11.99 23.54 26.37
N SER A 15 11.06 23.91 27.23
CA SER A 15 9.70 23.32 27.21
C SER A 15 8.92 23.73 25.97
N SER A 16 9.06 24.96 25.45
CA SER A 16 8.42 25.38 24.20
C SER A 16 9.05 24.71 22.97
N LEU A 17 10.37 24.43 22.98
CA LEU A 17 11.03 23.64 21.94
C LEU A 17 10.62 22.16 21.98
N ILE A 18 10.44 21.60 23.16
CA ILE A 18 9.94 20.24 23.34
C ILE A 18 8.45 20.13 22.92
N LEU A 19 7.62 21.13 23.20
CA LEU A 19 6.23 21.19 22.72
C LEU A 19 6.14 21.43 21.21
N SER A 20 7.05 22.17 20.60
CA SER A 20 7.06 22.35 19.14
C SER A 20 7.67 21.17 18.39
N ALA A 21 8.42 20.30 19.06
CA ALA A 21 8.85 18.99 18.58
C ALA A 21 7.74 17.91 18.76
N GLN A 22 6.58 18.28 19.31
CA GLN A 22 5.43 17.37 19.37
C GLN A 22 4.94 17.08 17.96
N ASN A 23 5.40 15.94 17.46
CA ASN A 23 4.74 15.00 16.59
C ASN A 23 3.81 15.63 15.54
N LYS A 24 4.40 16.22 14.52
CA LYS A 24 3.72 16.23 13.23
C LYS A 24 3.75 14.77 12.77
N SER A 25 2.64 14.06 12.94
CA SER A 25 2.51 12.69 12.45
C SER A 25 2.96 12.65 10.98
N SER A 26 3.67 11.62 10.59
CA SER A 26 4.11 11.47 9.20
C SER A 26 2.87 11.47 8.30
N GLN A 27 3.05 11.85 7.03
CA GLN A 27 1.95 11.79 6.06
C GLN A 27 1.36 10.39 5.97
N PHE A 28 2.20 9.37 6.13
CA PHE A 28 1.80 7.98 6.16
C PHE A 28 0.87 7.66 7.34
N GLU A 29 1.20 8.13 8.56
CA GLU A 29 0.33 7.96 9.74
C GLU A 29 -1.02 8.64 9.56
N GLN A 30 -1.04 9.86 9.03
CA GLN A 30 -2.28 10.57 8.73
C GLN A 30 -3.14 9.82 7.71
N ASP A 31 -2.52 9.19 6.70
CA ASP A 31 -3.22 8.40 5.70
C ASP A 31 -3.80 7.11 6.27
N LEU A 32 -3.10 6.48 7.20
CA LEU A 32 -3.60 5.32 7.93
C LEU A 32 -4.82 5.68 8.80
N GLU A 33 -4.77 6.81 9.51
CA GLU A 33 -5.89 7.31 10.31
C GLU A 33 -7.13 7.57 9.45
N LEU A 34 -6.97 8.18 8.27
CA LEU A 34 -8.07 8.44 7.34
C LEU A 34 -8.85 7.20 6.93
N ILE A 35 -8.18 6.05 6.86
CA ILE A 35 -8.81 4.78 6.46
C ILE A 35 -9.04 3.83 7.64
N ASN A 36 -8.95 4.34 8.86
CA ASN A 36 -9.09 3.53 10.08
C ASN A 36 -8.16 2.30 10.11
N MET A 37 -6.93 2.46 9.65
CA MET A 37 -5.94 1.38 9.65
C MET A 37 -4.80 1.69 10.61
N ARG A 38 -4.22 0.65 11.20
CA ARG A 38 -3.04 0.72 12.07
C ARG A 38 -1.90 -0.04 11.42
N PHE A 39 -0.70 0.49 11.60
CA PHE A 39 0.56 -0.15 11.24
C PHE A 39 1.28 -0.61 12.49
N PHE A 40 1.75 -1.84 12.48
CA PHE A 40 2.55 -2.46 13.53
C PHE A 40 3.90 -2.87 12.93
N PRO A 41 5.00 -2.22 13.35
CA PRO A 41 6.33 -2.59 12.87
C PRO A 41 6.64 -4.07 13.08
N SER A 42 7.40 -4.64 12.17
CA SER A 42 7.85 -6.03 12.22
C SER A 42 9.36 -6.10 12.06
N ASP A 43 10.01 -6.95 12.84
CA ASP A 43 11.46 -7.17 12.77
C ASP A 43 11.93 -7.79 11.45
N GLN A 44 11.00 -8.19 10.58
CA GLN A 44 11.35 -8.80 9.29
C GLN A 44 11.48 -7.77 8.16
N TYR A 45 11.06 -6.51 8.40
CA TYR A 45 10.97 -5.49 7.36
C TYR A 45 11.55 -4.16 7.81
N ASP A 46 12.35 -3.55 6.96
CA ASP A 46 12.70 -2.12 7.07
C ASP A 46 11.59 -1.28 6.46
N LEU A 47 11.07 -0.31 7.22
CA LEU A 47 10.09 0.66 6.76
C LEU A 47 10.74 1.87 6.09
N SER A 48 10.25 2.26 4.92
CA SER A 48 10.48 3.57 4.32
C SER A 48 9.12 4.21 4.05
N ASP A 49 8.74 5.19 4.86
CA ASP A 49 7.45 5.88 4.84
C ASP A 49 7.44 7.15 3.98
N ASN A 50 8.53 7.42 3.25
CA ASN A 50 8.59 8.53 2.30
C ASN A 50 7.75 8.21 1.07
N MET A 51 6.71 8.98 0.82
CA MET A 51 5.88 8.89 -0.38
C MET A 51 6.74 8.96 -1.63
N ARG A 52 6.63 7.97 -2.49
CA ARG A 52 7.42 7.87 -3.72
C ARG A 52 6.55 7.56 -4.91
N MET A 53 6.87 8.17 -6.03
CA MET A 53 6.36 7.72 -7.32
C MET A 53 7.15 6.50 -7.78
N ILE A 54 6.45 5.40 -8.01
CA ILE A 54 7.04 4.18 -8.55
C ILE A 54 6.82 4.17 -10.06
N TYR A 55 7.90 3.97 -10.78
CA TYR A 55 7.91 3.86 -12.23
C TYR A 55 8.03 2.40 -12.63
N VAL A 56 7.15 1.93 -13.50
CA VAL A 56 7.15 0.55 -14.00
C VAL A 56 7.87 0.42 -15.35
N THR A 57 8.25 1.54 -15.97
CA THR A 57 9.03 1.57 -17.21
C THR A 57 9.85 2.85 -17.28
N ASP A 58 11.01 2.78 -17.92
CA ASP A 58 11.87 3.92 -18.22
C ASP A 58 11.42 4.72 -19.42
N ASP A 59 10.44 4.24 -20.18
CA ASP A 59 9.85 4.97 -21.29
C ASP A 59 9.05 6.16 -20.79
N TYR A 60 9.64 7.35 -20.89
CA TYR A 60 9.05 8.63 -20.48
C TYR A 60 7.77 8.99 -21.22
N LYS A 61 7.55 8.44 -22.40
CA LYS A 61 6.38 8.70 -23.24
C LYS A 61 5.22 7.75 -22.93
N SER A 62 5.50 6.65 -22.28
CA SER A 62 4.47 5.67 -21.95
C SER A 62 3.54 6.22 -20.86
N PRO A 63 2.21 6.24 -21.07
CA PRO A 63 1.25 6.54 -20.02
C PRO A 63 1.30 5.51 -18.89
N LEU A 64 1.94 4.35 -19.12
CA LEU A 64 2.11 3.23 -18.23
C LEU A 64 3.29 3.41 -17.28
N ARG A 65 3.99 4.52 -17.36
CA ARG A 65 5.23 4.76 -16.65
C ARG A 65 5.09 4.68 -15.13
N ARG A 66 3.92 5.04 -14.61
CA ARG A 66 3.74 5.21 -13.15
C ARG A 66 2.85 4.12 -12.58
N LEU A 67 3.38 3.36 -11.63
CA LEU A 67 2.54 2.53 -10.75
C LEU A 67 1.65 3.42 -9.86
N GLY A 68 2.08 4.65 -9.64
CA GLY A 68 1.44 5.64 -8.78
C GLY A 68 2.30 6.01 -7.59
N THR A 69 1.75 6.84 -6.72
CA THR A 69 2.38 7.22 -5.47
C THR A 69 2.14 6.13 -4.45
N VAL A 70 3.19 5.55 -3.89
CA VAL A 70 3.10 4.63 -2.74
C VAL A 70 3.32 5.40 -1.45
N HIS A 71 2.66 4.98 -0.38
CA HIS A 71 2.68 5.64 0.92
C HIS A 71 3.86 5.17 1.77
N CYS A 72 4.19 3.89 1.65
CA CYS A 72 5.41 3.35 2.23
C CYS A 72 5.93 2.14 1.45
N ILE A 73 7.16 1.76 1.73
CA ILE A 73 7.81 0.55 1.21
C ILE A 73 8.33 -0.23 2.40
N LEU A 74 7.97 -1.50 2.49
CA LEU A 74 8.55 -2.46 3.41
C LEU A 74 9.56 -3.32 2.64
N LYS A 75 10.80 -3.35 3.10
CA LYS A 75 11.87 -4.16 2.51
C LYS A 75 12.13 -5.35 3.41
N ASN A 76 11.87 -6.56 2.90
CA ASN A 76 12.17 -7.76 3.65
C ASN A 76 13.68 -7.96 3.80
N HIS A 77 14.14 -8.36 4.98
CA HIS A 77 15.54 -8.53 5.31
C HIS A 77 16.23 -9.64 4.50
N ASP A 78 15.48 -10.59 3.95
CA ASP A 78 16.03 -11.59 3.05
C ASP A 78 16.42 -11.04 1.67
N GLY A 79 16.03 -9.79 1.39
CA GLY A 79 16.31 -9.09 0.16
C GLY A 79 15.60 -9.68 -1.08
N GLN A 80 14.61 -10.55 -0.91
CA GLN A 80 13.88 -11.20 -2.01
C GLN A 80 12.50 -10.58 -2.26
N CYS A 81 11.98 -9.79 -1.31
CA CYS A 81 10.67 -9.16 -1.40
C CYS A 81 10.70 -7.71 -0.90
N ASN A 82 10.11 -6.81 -1.68
CA ASN A 82 9.74 -5.47 -1.23
C ASN A 82 8.22 -5.32 -1.37
N ILE A 83 7.57 -4.76 -0.37
CA ILE A 83 6.11 -4.55 -0.39
C ILE A 83 5.82 -3.07 -0.50
N PHE A 84 5.19 -2.66 -1.60
CA PHE A 84 4.76 -1.29 -1.82
C PHE A 84 3.32 -1.13 -1.37
N VAL A 85 3.08 -0.19 -0.48
CA VAL A 85 1.77 0.04 0.13
C VAL A 85 1.12 1.26 -0.51
N TYR A 86 -0.07 1.05 -1.09
CA TYR A 86 -0.89 2.08 -1.68
C TYR A 86 -2.24 2.15 -0.96
N LEU A 87 -2.45 3.23 -0.20
CA LEU A 87 -3.67 3.48 0.56
C LEU A 87 -4.70 4.17 -0.34
N SER A 88 -5.38 3.39 -1.18
CA SER A 88 -6.33 3.92 -2.18
C SER A 88 -7.46 4.73 -1.55
N GLY A 89 -8.00 4.23 -0.44
CA GLY A 89 -9.06 4.91 0.31
C GLY A 89 -8.63 6.27 0.83
N ALA A 90 -7.41 6.40 1.36
CA ALA A 90 -6.87 7.66 1.87
C ALA A 90 -6.75 8.71 0.75
N ASN A 91 -6.24 8.32 -0.42
CA ASN A 91 -6.18 9.21 -1.57
C ASN A 91 -7.57 9.67 -2.03
N GLY A 92 -8.54 8.74 -2.07
CA GLY A 92 -9.93 9.07 -2.39
C GLY A 92 -10.51 10.11 -1.44
N LEU A 93 -10.34 9.92 -0.14
CA LEU A 93 -10.84 10.85 0.89
C LEU A 93 -10.13 12.21 0.85
N ARG A 94 -8.80 12.22 0.68
CA ARG A 94 -7.99 13.45 0.65
C ARG A 94 -8.32 14.35 -0.52
N TYR A 95 -8.53 13.79 -1.69
CA TYR A 95 -8.79 14.54 -2.92
C TYR A 95 -10.29 14.68 -3.25
N GLY A 96 -11.17 14.44 -2.30
CA GLY A 96 -12.61 14.59 -2.46
C GLY A 96 -13.24 13.57 -3.39
N GLY A 97 -12.58 12.44 -3.62
CA GLY A 97 -13.11 11.34 -4.40
C GLY A 97 -14.32 10.71 -3.70
N ILE A 98 -15.42 10.51 -4.43
CA ILE A 98 -16.58 9.82 -3.90
C ILE A 98 -16.27 8.31 -3.89
N ILE A 99 -16.16 7.74 -2.69
CA ILE A 99 -16.05 6.28 -2.52
C ILE A 99 -17.42 5.68 -2.80
N ARG A 100 -17.58 5.09 -3.98
CA ARG A 100 -18.81 4.40 -4.38
C ARG A 100 -18.55 2.90 -4.44
N LYS A 101 -19.42 2.12 -3.78
CA LYS A 101 -19.42 0.66 -3.94
C LYS A 101 -19.82 0.31 -5.38
N ASN A 102 -18.97 -0.42 -6.08
CA ASN A 102 -19.28 -0.92 -7.42
C ASN A 102 -20.14 -2.19 -7.28
N LYS A 103 -21.31 -2.20 -7.92
CA LYS A 103 -22.27 -3.30 -7.78
C LYS A 103 -22.07 -4.46 -8.76
N SER A 104 -21.22 -4.31 -9.79
CA SER A 104 -21.30 -5.22 -10.94
C SER A 104 -20.35 -6.41 -10.91
N LEU A 105 -19.11 -6.26 -10.54
CA LEU A 105 -18.10 -7.33 -10.59
C LEU A 105 -17.64 -7.81 -9.23
N PHE A 106 -17.49 -6.88 -8.29
CA PHE A 106 -16.97 -7.14 -6.96
C PHE A 106 -17.97 -6.51 -5.97
N LYS A 107 -18.86 -7.29 -5.39
CA LYS A 107 -19.96 -6.80 -4.54
C LYS A 107 -19.53 -5.83 -3.43
N ASN A 108 -18.29 -5.92 -2.98
CA ASN A 108 -17.78 -5.15 -1.84
C ASN A 108 -16.62 -4.21 -2.20
N VAL A 109 -16.18 -4.18 -3.46
CA VAL A 109 -15.02 -3.40 -3.91
C VAL A 109 -15.46 -2.01 -4.37
N SER A 110 -14.71 -0.98 -4.00
CA SER A 110 -15.00 0.38 -4.43
C SER A 110 -14.76 0.58 -5.93
N SER A 111 -15.40 1.59 -6.53
CA SER A 111 -15.17 1.93 -7.95
C SER A 111 -13.73 2.39 -8.20
N LEU A 112 -13.09 3.02 -7.21
CA LEU A 112 -11.68 3.43 -7.31
C LEU A 112 -10.77 2.20 -7.37
N THR A 113 -11.01 1.23 -6.52
CA THR A 113 -10.27 -0.04 -6.49
C THR A 113 -10.46 -0.80 -7.79
N TYR A 114 -11.69 -0.92 -8.28
CA TYR A 114 -11.95 -1.56 -9.57
C TYR A 114 -11.19 -0.89 -10.72
N ASN A 115 -11.23 0.44 -10.80
CA ASN A 115 -10.49 1.18 -11.83
C ASN A 115 -8.96 0.99 -11.67
N ARG A 116 -8.46 0.90 -10.45
CA ARG A 116 -7.04 0.62 -10.21
C ARG A 116 -6.65 -0.76 -10.69
N ILE A 117 -7.44 -1.79 -10.37
CA ILE A 117 -7.21 -3.16 -10.83
C ILE A 117 -7.20 -3.22 -12.36
N LYS A 118 -8.18 -2.59 -13.02
CA LYS A 118 -8.20 -2.49 -14.50
C LYS A 118 -6.95 -1.80 -15.04
N THR A 119 -6.51 -0.76 -14.39
CA THR A 119 -5.31 -0.01 -14.75
C THR A 119 -4.06 -0.88 -14.62
N ASP A 120 -3.89 -1.56 -13.50
CA ASP A 120 -2.77 -2.46 -13.25
C ASP A 120 -2.75 -3.60 -14.29
N PHE A 121 -3.92 -4.13 -14.63
CA PHE A 121 -4.03 -5.18 -15.64
C PHE A 121 -3.61 -4.70 -17.02
N LYS A 122 -4.13 -3.55 -17.47
CA LYS A 122 -3.70 -2.92 -18.74
C LYS A 122 -2.20 -2.67 -18.78
N TYR A 123 -1.62 -2.31 -17.65
CA TYR A 123 -0.18 -2.05 -17.56
C TYR A 123 0.66 -3.31 -17.54
N GLY A 124 0.18 -4.35 -16.90
CA GLY A 124 0.84 -5.65 -16.86
C GLY A 124 0.77 -6.40 -18.21
N TYR A 125 -0.30 -6.16 -18.98
CA TYR A 125 -0.59 -6.85 -20.24
C TYR A 125 -0.85 -5.85 -21.35
N PRO A 126 0.21 -5.26 -21.95
CA PRO A 126 0.06 -4.33 -23.07
C PRO A 126 -0.72 -4.96 -24.23
N GLY A 127 -1.74 -4.26 -24.71
CA GLY A 127 -2.62 -4.76 -25.76
C GLY A 127 -3.86 -5.52 -25.25
N ALA A 128 -4.03 -5.64 -23.92
CA ALA A 128 -5.25 -6.22 -23.35
C ALA A 128 -6.50 -5.46 -23.79
N THR A 129 -7.49 -6.21 -24.25
CA THR A 129 -8.81 -5.73 -24.67
C THR A 129 -9.73 -5.56 -23.45
N GLU A 130 -10.93 -4.98 -23.65
CA GLU A 130 -11.93 -4.95 -22.59
C GLU A 130 -12.39 -6.37 -22.19
N GLN A 131 -12.42 -7.32 -23.14
CA GLN A 131 -12.75 -8.71 -22.86
C GLN A 131 -11.69 -9.36 -21.95
N ASP A 132 -10.41 -9.13 -22.24
CA ASP A 132 -9.31 -9.64 -21.38
C ASP A 132 -9.41 -9.09 -19.96
N ILE A 133 -9.94 -7.88 -19.78
CA ILE A 133 -10.19 -7.29 -18.47
C ILE A 133 -11.35 -7.99 -17.75
N GLU A 134 -12.39 -8.37 -18.45
CA GLU A 134 -13.48 -9.17 -17.88
C GLU A 134 -12.99 -10.57 -17.50
N ASP A 135 -12.08 -11.16 -18.28
CA ASP A 135 -11.46 -12.46 -18.01
C ASP A 135 -10.45 -12.40 -16.86
N LEU A 136 -10.08 -11.20 -16.41
CA LEU A 136 -9.21 -10.98 -15.25
C LEU A 136 -9.64 -11.75 -14.00
N LYS A 137 -10.94 -11.99 -13.83
CA LYS A 137 -11.47 -12.82 -12.72
C LYS A 137 -10.84 -14.20 -12.63
N MET A 138 -10.51 -14.80 -13.79
CA MET A 138 -9.87 -16.11 -13.84
C MET A 138 -8.45 -16.10 -13.28
N MET A 139 -7.81 -14.93 -13.25
CA MET A 139 -6.46 -14.73 -12.73
C MET A 139 -6.43 -14.31 -11.26
N MET A 140 -7.60 -14.00 -10.69
CA MET A 140 -7.73 -13.52 -9.32
C MET A 140 -8.05 -14.66 -8.38
N THR A 141 -7.39 -14.68 -7.24
CA THR A 141 -7.73 -15.54 -6.10
C THR A 141 -8.49 -14.71 -5.08
N PHE A 142 -9.75 -15.09 -4.82
CA PHE A 142 -10.55 -14.52 -3.73
C PHE A 142 -10.40 -15.40 -2.50
N TYR A 143 -9.97 -14.80 -1.41
CA TYR A 143 -9.81 -15.50 -0.14
C TYR A 143 -11.11 -15.48 0.66
N PRO A 144 -11.37 -16.52 1.48
CA PRO A 144 -12.48 -16.51 2.41
C PRO A 144 -12.47 -15.30 3.33
N HIS A 145 -13.65 -14.83 3.75
CA HIS A 145 -13.79 -13.70 4.67
C HIS A 145 -12.96 -13.89 5.96
N ASP A 146 -12.96 -15.10 6.51
CA ASP A 146 -12.18 -15.40 7.73
C ASP A 146 -10.69 -15.17 7.52
N THR A 147 -10.15 -15.49 6.34
CA THR A 147 -8.75 -15.21 6.00
C THR A 147 -8.48 -13.71 5.97
N ALA A 148 -9.35 -12.93 5.33
CA ALA A 148 -9.24 -11.46 5.29
C ALA A 148 -9.31 -10.86 6.71
N THR A 149 -10.21 -11.36 7.54
CA THR A 149 -10.35 -10.95 8.94
C THR A 149 -9.10 -11.28 9.75
N VAL A 150 -8.56 -12.49 9.62
CA VAL A 150 -7.38 -12.94 10.39
C VAL A 150 -6.11 -12.18 9.98
N LEU A 151 -5.94 -11.88 8.69
CA LEU A 151 -4.73 -11.21 8.19
C LEU A 151 -4.78 -9.69 8.37
N PHE A 152 -5.95 -9.05 8.13
CA PHE A 152 -6.06 -7.59 8.00
C PHE A 152 -7.20 -6.98 8.81
N ASN A 153 -8.03 -7.76 9.52
CA ASN A 153 -9.33 -7.33 10.08
C ASN A 153 -10.23 -6.67 9.02
N ALA A 154 -10.25 -7.24 7.83
CA ALA A 154 -10.90 -6.71 6.64
C ALA A 154 -12.15 -7.49 6.25
N ASP A 155 -13.02 -6.88 5.43
CA ASP A 155 -14.24 -7.48 4.90
C ASP A 155 -13.95 -8.45 3.75
N TYR A 156 -12.87 -8.20 3.02
CA TYR A 156 -12.46 -9.02 1.88
C TYR A 156 -10.96 -8.96 1.63
N MET A 157 -10.45 -9.96 0.94
CA MET A 157 -9.10 -10.01 0.41
C MET A 157 -9.10 -10.72 -0.94
N MET A 158 -8.34 -10.19 -1.87
CA MET A 158 -8.08 -10.82 -3.15
C MET A 158 -6.62 -10.65 -3.56
N VAL A 159 -6.12 -11.57 -4.37
CA VAL A 159 -4.76 -11.54 -4.90
C VAL A 159 -4.81 -11.73 -6.41
N TYR A 160 -4.03 -10.92 -7.14
CA TYR A 160 -3.86 -11.09 -8.58
C TYR A 160 -2.40 -10.91 -9.00
N PRO A 161 -1.99 -11.56 -10.10
CA PRO A 161 -0.67 -11.33 -10.66
C PRO A 161 -0.61 -9.97 -11.34
N PHE A 162 0.51 -9.27 -11.19
CA PHE A 162 0.83 -8.10 -11.97
C PHE A 162 2.07 -8.42 -12.81
N ASN A 163 1.93 -8.39 -14.13
CA ASN A 163 3.03 -8.73 -15.01
C ASN A 163 4.06 -7.61 -15.05
N MET A 164 5.24 -7.91 -14.51
CA MET A 164 6.39 -7.01 -14.51
C MET A 164 7.47 -7.45 -15.51
N GLU A 165 7.21 -8.48 -16.31
CA GLU A 165 8.17 -8.96 -17.30
C GLU A 165 8.57 -7.83 -18.25
N GLY A 166 9.87 -7.58 -18.35
CA GLY A 166 10.42 -6.43 -19.08
C GLY A 166 10.28 -5.08 -18.39
N LYS A 167 9.65 -5.01 -17.20
CA LYS A 167 9.43 -3.78 -16.42
C LYS A 167 10.04 -4.00 -15.04
N LYS A 168 11.32 -3.70 -14.91
CA LYS A 168 12.10 -4.01 -13.72
C LYS A 168 12.03 -2.89 -12.69
N TYR A 169 11.90 -3.26 -11.43
CA TYR A 169 12.23 -2.40 -10.31
C TYR A 169 13.59 -2.81 -9.76
N GLN A 170 14.56 -1.89 -9.84
CA GLN A 170 15.96 -2.13 -9.44
C GLN A 170 16.58 -3.40 -10.09
N ASP A 171 16.21 -3.69 -11.31
CA ASP A 171 16.71 -4.85 -12.09
C ASP A 171 16.57 -6.23 -11.42
N LYS A 172 16.01 -6.28 -10.24
CA LYS A 172 15.96 -7.47 -9.39
C LYS A 172 14.54 -7.99 -9.18
N PHE A 173 13.59 -7.09 -8.94
CA PHE A 173 12.22 -7.44 -8.58
C PHE A 173 11.33 -7.46 -9.83
N THR A 174 11.25 -8.62 -10.48
CA THR A 174 10.55 -8.79 -11.76
C THR A 174 9.23 -9.56 -11.64
N ARG A 175 8.89 -10.04 -10.45
CA ARG A 175 7.67 -10.80 -10.18
C ARG A 175 6.82 -10.05 -9.18
N THR A 176 5.52 -9.97 -9.44
CA THR A 176 4.61 -9.25 -8.53
C THR A 176 3.34 -10.03 -8.28
N ARG A 177 2.90 -10.00 -7.03
CA ARG A 177 1.53 -10.31 -6.62
C ARG A 177 0.96 -9.09 -5.93
N VAL A 178 -0.25 -8.72 -6.30
CA VAL A 178 -0.96 -7.61 -5.67
C VAL A 178 -2.00 -8.19 -4.74
N VAL A 179 -1.89 -7.86 -3.46
CA VAL A 179 -2.90 -8.16 -2.45
C VAL A 179 -3.75 -6.93 -2.28
N VAL A 180 -5.05 -7.07 -2.48
CA VAL A 180 -6.03 -6.02 -2.23
C VAL A 180 -6.91 -6.45 -1.07
N THR A 181 -7.05 -5.57 -0.12
CA THR A 181 -7.96 -5.79 1.03
C THR A 181 -8.72 -4.50 1.32
N GLY A 182 -9.87 -4.63 1.95
CA GLY A 182 -10.68 -3.45 2.27
C GLY A 182 -11.70 -3.71 3.37
N LYS A 183 -12.10 -2.61 3.99
CA LYS A 183 -13.15 -2.55 5.01
C LYS A 183 -13.97 -1.29 4.83
N ASP A 184 -15.30 -1.41 4.95
CA ASP A 184 -16.23 -0.28 4.84
C ASP A 184 -16.07 0.54 3.54
N GLY A 185 -15.59 -0.09 2.46
CA GLY A 185 -15.33 0.55 1.16
C GLY A 185 -14.03 1.34 1.08
N LEU A 186 -13.17 1.22 2.05
CA LEU A 186 -11.82 1.76 2.07
C LEU A 186 -10.83 0.66 1.74
N ASP A 187 -10.06 0.84 0.69
CA ASP A 187 -9.24 -0.23 0.10
C ASP A 187 -7.75 0.09 0.18
N VAL A 188 -6.95 -0.96 0.33
CA VAL A 188 -5.50 -0.91 0.36
C VAL A 188 -4.93 -1.93 -0.60
N PHE A 189 -3.87 -1.54 -1.32
CA PHE A 189 -3.11 -2.39 -2.22
C PHE A 189 -1.72 -2.61 -1.65
N PHE A 190 -1.31 -3.86 -1.58
CA PHE A 190 0.04 -4.28 -1.24
C PHE A 190 0.67 -4.96 -2.46
N TYR A 191 1.63 -4.29 -3.08
CA TYR A 191 2.37 -4.83 -4.22
C TYR A 191 3.61 -5.56 -3.70
N PHE A 192 3.53 -6.87 -3.64
CA PHE A 192 4.66 -7.74 -3.30
C PHE A 192 5.56 -7.85 -4.53
N MET A 193 6.59 -7.01 -4.56
CA MET A 193 7.60 -6.98 -5.62
C MET A 193 8.70 -7.97 -5.25
N MET A 194 8.82 -9.05 -6.02
CA MET A 194 9.65 -10.18 -5.66
C MET A 194 10.68 -10.49 -6.75
N THR A 195 11.78 -11.09 -6.32
CA THR A 195 12.74 -11.72 -7.24
C THR A 195 12.14 -12.99 -7.84
N TYR A 196 12.84 -13.57 -8.80
CA TYR A 196 12.47 -14.88 -9.35
C TYR A 196 12.42 -15.99 -8.28
N GLU A 197 13.34 -15.96 -7.32
CA GLU A 197 13.32 -16.90 -6.20
C GLU A 197 12.26 -16.51 -5.15
N GLY A 198 12.11 -15.22 -4.88
CA GLY A 198 11.15 -14.73 -3.91
C GLY A 198 9.70 -15.10 -4.20
N ILE A 199 9.29 -15.17 -5.47
CA ILE A 199 7.90 -15.54 -5.84
C ILE A 199 7.50 -16.92 -5.35
N LYS A 200 8.46 -17.84 -5.22
CA LYS A 200 8.22 -19.21 -4.72
C LYS A 200 7.80 -19.20 -3.24
N ASN A 201 8.13 -18.14 -2.52
CA ASN A 201 7.84 -17.95 -1.10
C ASN A 201 6.71 -16.95 -0.85
N PHE A 202 5.89 -16.63 -1.87
CA PHE A 202 4.83 -15.63 -1.73
C PHE A 202 3.88 -15.91 -0.55
N ASP A 203 3.43 -17.16 -0.39
CA ASP A 203 2.53 -17.52 0.70
C ASP A 203 3.18 -17.32 2.08
N LYS A 204 4.50 -17.60 2.20
CA LYS A 204 5.25 -17.31 3.40
C LYS A 204 5.25 -15.80 3.68
N TYR A 205 5.60 -14.96 2.69
CA TYR A 205 5.60 -13.50 2.88
C TYR A 205 4.21 -12.98 3.25
N LEU A 206 3.14 -13.53 2.66
CA LEU A 206 1.78 -13.16 2.99
C LEU A 206 1.44 -13.51 4.45
N MET A 207 1.90 -14.65 4.94
CA MET A 207 1.70 -15.06 6.34
C MET A 207 2.57 -14.24 7.31
N ASP A 208 3.81 -13.96 6.95
CA ASP A 208 4.73 -13.11 7.72
C ASP A 208 4.22 -11.65 7.81
N PHE A 209 3.39 -11.24 6.83
CA PHE A 209 2.75 -9.93 6.77
C PHE A 209 1.53 -9.81 7.69
N LYS A 210 1.06 -10.92 8.25
CA LYS A 210 -0.07 -10.94 9.18
C LYS A 210 0.13 -10.00 10.36
N GLY A 211 -0.85 -9.14 10.60
CA GLY A 211 -0.86 -8.24 11.74
C GLY A 211 -0.02 -6.97 11.57
N ILE A 212 0.72 -6.81 10.45
CA ILE A 212 1.50 -5.58 10.18
C ILE A 212 0.56 -4.42 9.85
N PHE A 213 -0.49 -4.66 9.08
CA PHE A 213 -1.54 -3.68 8.77
C PHE A 213 -2.89 -4.24 9.17
N LEU A 214 -3.59 -3.55 10.06
CA LEU A 214 -4.91 -3.98 10.53
C LEU A 214 -5.90 -2.82 10.45
N PHE A 215 -7.04 -3.06 9.84
CA PHE A 215 -8.17 -2.15 10.01
C PHE A 215 -8.61 -2.13 11.47
N SER A 216 -8.98 -0.96 11.97
CA SER A 216 -9.54 -0.83 13.32
C SER A 216 -10.92 -1.52 13.41
N LYS A 217 -11.32 -1.87 14.61
CA LYS A 217 -12.65 -2.47 14.88
C LYS A 217 -13.76 -1.46 14.68
#